data_ca00b81cc6f51aac28f6008cba92c6da
#
_entry.id   ca00b81cc6f51aac28f6008cba92c6da
#
_cell.length_a   1.000
_cell.length_b   1.000
_cell.length_c   1.000
_cell.angle_alpha   90.00
_cell.angle_beta   90.00
_cell.angle_gamma   90.00
#
_symmetry.space_group_name_H-M   'P 1'
#
loop_
_entity.id
_entity.type
_entity.pdbx_description
1 polymer ?
#
loop_
_entity_poly.entity_id
_entity_poly.type
_entity_poly.pdbx_seq_one_letter_code
_entity_poly.pdbx_strand_id
1 'polypeptide(L)'
;EAIYEKLDMLISTFFTEIGNELIKEFSSANEFKASTSYLKAIPNWDDAEYDKQLKKLKNANIDFNVDIEGGKRAEFLINLRTLLKSKREFLINLINNPQLFEKEEFSGLLISILHLDEELEHRPDLNQITDTDFNHLNGDIKRIYSKLIYEWIYYLKYLNTHYPYMISLIIRTNPFDEDADVHIKD
;
A
#
# COMPACT_ATOMS: atom_id res chain seq x y z
N GLU A 1 -13.73 -22.78 2.80
CA GLU A 1 -14.53 -21.55 2.63
C GLU A 1 -14.36 -20.62 3.83
N ALA A 2 -14.65 -21.05 5.08
CA ALA A 2 -14.54 -20.22 6.29
C ALA A 2 -13.11 -19.68 6.60
N ILE A 3 -12.05 -20.39 6.20
CA ILE A 3 -10.67 -19.96 6.41
C ILE A 3 -10.32 -18.81 5.46
N TYR A 4 -10.75 -18.87 4.22
CA TYR A 4 -10.52 -17.81 3.23
C TYR A 4 -11.30 -16.54 3.59
N GLU A 5 -12.53 -16.64 4.06
CA GLU A 5 -13.33 -15.50 4.52
C GLU A 5 -12.65 -14.75 5.68
N LYS A 6 -12.08 -15.47 6.64
CA LYS A 6 -11.37 -14.87 7.76
C LYS A 6 -10.08 -14.18 7.31
N LEU A 7 -9.37 -14.77 6.36
CA LEU A 7 -8.16 -14.19 5.79
C LEU A 7 -8.46 -12.88 5.05
N ASP A 8 -9.54 -12.87 4.27
CA ASP A 8 -9.98 -11.68 3.55
C ASP A 8 -10.44 -10.57 4.51
N MET A 9 -11.01 -10.92 5.66
CA MET A 9 -11.30 -9.96 6.74
C MET A 9 -10.04 -9.35 7.35
N LEU A 10 -8.98 -10.14 7.54
CA LEU A 10 -7.68 -9.64 8.05
C LEU A 10 -7.04 -8.67 7.06
N ILE A 11 -7.08 -8.98 5.77
CA ILE A 11 -6.59 -8.08 4.71
C ILE A 11 -7.42 -6.80 4.67
N SER A 12 -8.74 -6.91 4.77
CA SER A 12 -9.65 -5.77 4.87
C SER A 12 -9.31 -4.84 6.03
N THR A 13 -9.07 -5.41 7.20
CA THR A 13 -8.66 -4.67 8.40
C THR A 13 -7.32 -3.98 8.19
N PHE A 14 -6.35 -4.66 7.57
CA PHE A 14 -5.06 -4.06 7.23
C PHE A 14 -5.23 -2.82 6.35
N PHE A 15 -6.01 -2.89 5.28
CA PHE A 15 -6.22 -1.74 4.39
C PHE A 15 -6.96 -0.60 5.07
N THR A 16 -7.95 -0.89 5.90
CA THR A 16 -8.69 0.12 6.67
C THR A 16 -7.77 0.82 7.68
N GLU A 17 -6.92 0.08 8.39
CA GLU A 17 -6.08 0.61 9.47
C GLU A 17 -4.82 1.32 8.97
N ILE A 18 -4.17 0.83 7.91
CA ILE A 18 -2.89 1.37 7.47
C ILE A 18 -2.69 1.34 5.96
N GLY A 19 -3.15 0.31 5.24
CA GLY A 19 -2.78 0.09 3.85
C GLY A 19 -3.20 1.22 2.92
N ASN A 20 -4.41 1.74 3.08
CA ASN A 20 -4.92 2.86 2.28
C ASN A 20 -4.10 4.13 2.49
N GLU A 21 -3.70 4.41 3.73
CA GLU A 21 -2.88 5.57 4.08
C GLU A 21 -1.45 5.44 3.53
N LEU A 22 -0.85 4.24 3.61
CA LEU A 22 0.45 3.96 3.00
C LEU A 22 0.43 4.15 1.47
N ILE A 23 -0.60 3.65 0.79
CA ILE A 23 -0.74 3.85 -0.66
C ILE A 23 -0.80 5.35 -0.97
N LYS A 24 -1.57 6.12 -0.22
CA LYS A 24 -1.70 7.56 -0.39
C LYS A 24 -0.36 8.27 -0.20
N GLU A 25 0.36 7.98 0.88
CA GLU A 25 1.67 8.57 1.16
C GLU A 25 2.68 8.24 0.05
N PHE A 26 2.77 6.97 -0.34
CA PHE A 26 3.71 6.54 -1.38
C PHE A 26 3.34 7.08 -2.76
N SER A 27 2.08 7.02 -3.16
CA SER A 27 1.64 7.51 -4.47
C SER A 27 1.80 9.03 -4.61
N SER A 28 1.61 9.77 -3.53
CA SER A 28 1.83 11.23 -3.52
C SER A 28 3.31 11.60 -3.71
N ALA A 29 4.22 10.79 -3.17
CA ALA A 29 5.66 10.99 -3.24
C ALA A 29 6.31 10.43 -4.52
N ASN A 30 5.63 9.53 -5.24
CA ASN A 30 6.18 8.85 -6.42
C ASN A 30 6.27 9.78 -7.63
N GLU A 31 7.47 9.92 -8.21
CA GLU A 31 7.66 10.66 -9.47
C GLU A 31 7.08 9.94 -10.69
N PHE A 32 7.05 8.61 -10.68
CA PHE A 32 6.55 7.77 -11.77
C PHE A 32 5.02 7.60 -11.75
N LYS A 33 4.28 8.67 -11.63
CA LYS A 33 2.81 8.64 -11.56
C LYS A 33 2.15 7.97 -12.76
N ALA A 34 2.79 8.05 -13.92
CA ALA A 34 2.31 7.40 -15.14
C ALA A 34 2.26 5.87 -15.03
N SER A 35 3.16 5.26 -14.23
CA SER A 35 3.21 3.81 -14.04
C SER A 35 1.98 3.22 -13.34
N THR A 36 1.24 4.05 -12.62
CA THR A 36 0.03 3.67 -11.87
C THR A 36 -1.24 4.35 -12.37
N SER A 37 -1.15 5.13 -13.45
CA SER A 37 -2.29 5.89 -14.00
C SER A 37 -3.47 5.01 -14.43
N TYR A 38 -3.21 3.76 -14.83
CA TYR A 38 -4.24 2.79 -15.21
C TYR A 38 -5.14 2.39 -14.03
N LEU A 39 -4.71 2.61 -12.80
CA LEU A 39 -5.49 2.32 -11.60
C LEU A 39 -6.68 3.27 -11.38
N LYS A 40 -6.71 4.40 -12.11
CA LYS A 40 -7.90 5.26 -12.17
C LYS A 40 -9.11 4.53 -12.80
N ALA A 41 -8.85 3.56 -13.67
CA ALA A 41 -9.88 2.83 -14.41
C ALA A 41 -10.52 1.68 -13.62
N ILE A 42 -10.06 1.40 -12.40
CA ILE A 42 -10.60 0.31 -11.54
C ILE A 42 -12.12 0.26 -11.46
N PRO A 43 -12.84 1.41 -11.41
CA PRO A 43 -14.31 1.39 -11.40
C PRO A 43 -14.94 0.65 -12.58
N ASN A 44 -14.24 0.53 -13.69
CA ASN A 44 -14.72 -0.08 -14.92
C ASN A 44 -14.16 -1.50 -15.15
N TRP A 45 -13.41 -2.05 -14.18
CA TRP A 45 -12.82 -3.37 -14.30
C TRP A 45 -13.83 -4.48 -14.04
N ASP A 46 -13.82 -5.48 -14.91
CA ASP A 46 -14.45 -6.76 -14.66
C ASP A 46 -13.46 -7.77 -14.05
N ASP A 47 -13.93 -8.96 -13.70
CA ASP A 47 -13.09 -10.00 -13.10
C ASP A 47 -11.90 -10.39 -13.99
N ALA A 48 -12.08 -10.39 -15.30
CA ALA A 48 -11.02 -10.70 -16.25
C ALA A 48 -9.91 -9.65 -16.25
N GLU A 49 -10.27 -8.37 -16.14
CA GLU A 49 -9.28 -7.29 -16.04
C GLU A 49 -8.55 -7.32 -14.69
N TYR A 50 -9.23 -7.58 -13.58
CA TYR A 50 -8.58 -7.81 -12.27
C TYR A 50 -7.55 -8.93 -12.37
N ASP A 51 -7.90 -10.08 -12.92
CA ASP A 51 -6.99 -11.22 -13.04
C ASP A 51 -5.79 -10.93 -13.93
N LYS A 52 -5.99 -10.23 -15.01
CA LYS A 52 -4.93 -9.79 -15.93
C LYS A 52 -3.93 -8.86 -15.23
N GLN A 53 -4.41 -7.88 -14.47
CA GLN A 53 -3.55 -6.94 -13.75
C GLN A 53 -2.79 -7.62 -12.61
N LEU A 54 -3.44 -8.50 -11.86
CA LEU A 54 -2.80 -9.28 -10.81
C LEU A 54 -1.68 -10.18 -11.37
N LYS A 55 -1.93 -10.85 -12.51
CA LYS A 55 -0.92 -11.67 -13.18
C LYS A 55 0.27 -10.84 -13.66
N LYS A 56 0.02 -9.63 -14.19
CA LYS A 56 1.07 -8.71 -14.62
C LYS A 56 1.94 -8.26 -13.45
N LEU A 57 1.33 -7.86 -12.34
CA LEU A 57 2.02 -7.35 -11.16
C LEU A 57 2.80 -8.42 -10.39
N LYS A 58 2.35 -9.67 -10.44
CA LYS A 58 3.06 -10.78 -9.81
C LYS A 58 4.47 -10.97 -10.37
N ASN A 59 4.69 -10.62 -11.63
CA ASN A 59 5.93 -10.82 -12.37
C ASN A 59 6.71 -9.53 -12.67
N ALA A 60 6.20 -8.38 -12.27
CA ALA A 60 6.80 -7.08 -12.58
C ALA A 60 6.72 -6.14 -11.38
N ASN A 61 7.81 -5.42 -11.11
CA ASN A 61 7.79 -4.32 -10.14
C ASN A 61 7.17 -3.07 -10.79
N ILE A 62 6.44 -2.30 -9.97
CA ILE A 62 5.96 -0.98 -10.34
C ILE A 62 7.12 0.00 -10.21
N ASP A 63 7.27 0.89 -11.18
CA ASP A 63 8.27 1.96 -11.09
C ASP A 63 7.92 2.90 -9.95
N PHE A 64 8.89 3.09 -9.08
CA PHE A 64 8.78 3.95 -7.92
C PHE A 64 10.12 4.64 -7.66
N ASN A 65 10.04 5.94 -7.49
CA ASN A 65 11.13 6.73 -6.94
C ASN A 65 10.55 7.96 -6.26
N VAL A 66 11.12 8.33 -5.14
CA VAL A 66 10.76 9.56 -4.44
C VAL A 66 11.60 10.69 -5.01
N ASP A 67 10.98 11.49 -5.88
CA ASP A 67 11.58 12.74 -6.36
C ASP A 67 11.09 13.89 -5.47
N ILE A 68 11.72 14.00 -4.32
CA ILE A 68 11.47 15.10 -3.41
C ILE A 68 12.80 15.79 -3.11
N GLU A 69 12.95 17.00 -3.62
CA GLU A 69 14.14 17.80 -3.35
C GLU A 69 14.11 18.42 -1.95
N GLY A 70 15.27 18.49 -1.33
CA GLY A 70 15.52 19.28 -0.13
C GLY A 70 14.72 18.86 1.11
N GLY A 71 14.13 19.81 1.82
CA GLY A 71 13.43 19.59 3.09
C GLY A 71 12.19 18.69 3.02
N LYS A 72 11.58 18.54 1.86
CA LYS A 72 10.42 17.66 1.66
C LYS A 72 10.76 16.19 1.79
N ARG A 73 11.99 15.77 1.45
CA ARG A 73 12.49 14.40 1.63
C ARG A 73 12.46 14.00 3.11
N ALA A 74 12.97 14.87 3.98
CA ALA A 74 12.96 14.64 5.41
C ALA A 74 11.54 14.63 5.97
N GLU A 75 10.71 15.57 5.54
CA GLU A 75 9.28 15.62 5.93
C GLU A 75 8.54 14.32 5.57
N PHE A 76 8.72 13.83 4.35
CA PHE A 76 8.15 12.55 3.91
C PHE A 76 8.58 11.38 4.81
N LEU A 77 9.88 11.26 5.08
CA LEU A 77 10.41 10.18 5.92
C LEU A 77 9.96 10.30 7.38
N ILE A 78 9.85 11.52 7.92
CA ILE A 78 9.35 11.77 9.27
C ILE A 78 7.86 11.41 9.38
N ASN A 79 7.05 11.80 8.41
CA ASN A 79 5.64 11.45 8.38
C ASN A 79 5.45 9.94 8.28
N LEU A 80 6.23 9.28 7.41
CA LEU A 80 6.22 7.83 7.26
C LEU A 80 6.61 7.13 8.56
N ARG A 81 7.69 7.57 9.23
CA ARG A 81 8.11 7.03 10.54
C ARG A 81 7.01 7.18 11.58
N THR A 82 6.37 8.33 11.64
CA THR A 82 5.27 8.60 12.59
C THR A 82 4.09 7.66 12.34
N LEU A 83 3.69 7.50 11.08
CA LEU A 83 2.61 6.57 10.70
C LEU A 83 2.94 5.13 11.09
N LEU A 84 4.09 4.62 10.69
CA LEU A 84 4.49 3.24 10.96
C LEU A 84 4.62 2.96 12.46
N LYS A 85 5.19 3.90 13.21
CA LYS A 85 5.28 3.79 14.67
C LYS A 85 3.91 3.71 15.33
N SER A 86 2.96 4.52 14.89
CA SER A 86 1.59 4.52 15.41
C SER A 86 0.84 3.21 15.16
N LYS A 87 1.26 2.44 14.15
CA LYS A 87 0.62 1.18 13.73
C LYS A 87 1.45 -0.08 14.03
N ARG A 88 2.60 0.08 14.66
CA ARG A 88 3.52 -1.05 14.93
C ARG A 88 2.83 -2.17 15.71
N GLU A 89 2.13 -1.87 16.79
CA GLU A 89 1.44 -2.87 17.60
C GLU A 89 0.38 -3.63 16.80
N PHE A 90 -0.40 -2.90 16.02
CA PHE A 90 -1.38 -3.50 15.11
C PHE A 90 -0.72 -4.46 14.11
N LEU A 91 0.38 -4.05 13.47
CA LEU A 91 1.10 -4.87 12.49
C LEU A 91 1.71 -6.12 13.12
N ILE A 92 2.28 -6.01 14.33
CA ILE A 92 2.82 -7.15 15.07
C ILE A 92 1.71 -8.14 15.43
N ASN A 93 0.58 -7.66 15.91
CA ASN A 93 -0.57 -8.50 16.24
C ASN A 93 -1.11 -9.20 14.98
N LEU A 94 -1.15 -8.49 13.86
CA LEU A 94 -1.62 -9.04 12.60
C LEU A 94 -0.70 -10.16 12.09
N ILE A 95 0.62 -9.95 12.08
CA ILE A 95 1.57 -10.95 11.56
C ILE A 95 1.65 -12.19 12.45
N ASN A 96 1.31 -12.07 13.73
CA ASN A 96 1.24 -13.20 14.67
C ASN A 96 -0.05 -14.02 14.52
N ASN A 97 -0.96 -13.62 13.65
CA ASN A 97 -2.18 -14.39 13.40
C ASN A 97 -1.86 -15.65 12.56
N PRO A 98 -2.11 -16.87 13.09
CA PRO A 98 -1.77 -18.10 12.38
C PRO A 98 -2.43 -18.25 11.02
N GLN A 99 -3.56 -17.60 10.78
CA GLN A 99 -4.28 -17.67 9.51
C GLN A 99 -3.50 -17.01 8.36
N LEU A 100 -2.59 -16.09 8.66
CA LEU A 100 -1.74 -15.44 7.64
C LEU A 100 -0.64 -16.35 7.10
N PHE A 101 -0.31 -17.46 7.76
CA PHE A 101 0.67 -18.42 7.24
C PHE A 101 0.24 -19.06 5.91
N GLU A 102 -1.05 -19.09 5.65
CA GLU A 102 -1.60 -19.57 4.37
C GLU A 102 -1.37 -18.59 3.21
N LYS A 103 -0.92 -17.35 3.49
CA LYS A 103 -0.75 -16.30 2.51
C LYS A 103 0.63 -15.64 2.62
N GLU A 104 1.63 -16.33 2.07
CA GLU A 104 3.04 -15.91 2.13
C GLU A 104 3.28 -14.51 1.54
N GLU A 105 2.58 -14.16 0.46
CA GLU A 105 2.73 -12.86 -0.21
C GLU A 105 2.29 -11.71 0.70
N PHE A 106 1.17 -11.88 1.39
CA PHE A 106 0.68 -10.87 2.33
C PHE A 106 1.55 -10.80 3.61
N SER A 107 1.97 -11.93 4.13
CA SER A 107 2.92 -11.99 5.25
C SER A 107 4.24 -11.33 4.88
N GLY A 108 4.72 -11.54 3.66
CA GLY A 108 5.92 -10.90 3.13
C GLY A 108 5.78 -9.37 3.02
N LEU A 109 4.58 -8.86 2.70
CA LEU A 109 4.28 -7.43 2.72
C LEU A 109 4.39 -6.87 4.15
N LEU A 110 3.77 -7.52 5.14
CA LEU A 110 3.82 -7.09 6.53
C LEU A 110 5.25 -7.07 7.09
N ILE A 111 6.05 -8.09 6.79
CA ILE A 111 7.46 -8.17 7.17
C ILE A 111 8.25 -7.02 6.55
N SER A 112 8.00 -6.71 5.28
CA SER A 112 8.67 -5.60 4.59
C SER A 112 8.32 -4.24 5.20
N ILE A 113 7.07 -4.04 5.62
CA ILE A 113 6.62 -2.82 6.30
C ILE A 113 7.28 -2.70 7.68
N LEU A 114 7.31 -3.78 8.46
CA LEU A 114 7.98 -3.80 9.77
C LEU A 114 9.48 -3.56 9.64
N HIS A 115 10.12 -4.07 8.60
CA HIS A 115 11.53 -3.80 8.32
C HIS A 115 11.77 -2.31 8.03
N LEU A 116 10.94 -1.67 7.21
CA LEU A 116 11.04 -0.23 6.96
C LEU A 116 10.82 0.59 8.23
N ASP A 117 9.86 0.21 9.06
CA ASP A 117 9.64 0.84 10.37
C ASP A 117 10.89 0.78 11.24
N GLU A 118 11.52 -0.38 11.33
CA GLU A 118 12.77 -0.57 12.07
C GLU A 118 13.92 0.27 11.49
N GLU A 119 14.09 0.28 10.17
CA GLU A 119 15.09 1.12 9.49
C GLU A 119 14.94 2.60 9.81
N LEU A 120 13.69 3.10 9.83
CA LEU A 120 13.41 4.50 10.15
C LEU A 120 13.64 4.81 11.65
N GLU A 121 13.28 3.89 12.53
CA GLU A 121 13.49 4.06 13.99
C GLU A 121 14.98 4.13 14.37
N HIS A 122 15.86 3.43 13.64
CA HIS A 122 17.30 3.45 13.88
C HIS A 122 17.99 4.74 13.37
N ARG A 123 17.26 5.62 12.70
CA ARG A 123 17.79 6.91 12.21
C ARG A 123 17.22 8.06 13.04
N PRO A 124 17.97 8.56 14.04
CA PRO A 124 17.45 9.59 14.96
C PRO A 124 17.17 10.92 14.26
N ASP A 125 17.97 11.29 13.25
CA ASP A 125 17.82 12.54 12.52
C ASP A 125 17.67 12.30 11.00
N LEU A 126 16.44 12.29 10.53
CA LEU A 126 16.09 12.13 9.12
C LEU A 126 16.36 13.40 8.27
N ASN A 127 16.68 14.53 8.91
CA ASN A 127 17.05 15.76 8.19
C ASN A 127 18.50 15.71 7.64
N GLN A 128 19.34 14.85 8.20
CA GLN A 128 20.75 14.74 7.85
C GLN A 128 21.10 13.42 7.15
N ILE A 129 20.14 12.81 6.48
CA ILE A 129 20.34 11.58 5.75
C ILE A 129 21.12 11.84 4.44
N THR A 130 22.10 10.99 4.14
CA THR A 130 22.87 11.06 2.88
C THR A 130 22.03 10.56 1.71
N ASP A 131 22.41 10.93 0.48
CA ASP A 131 21.76 10.41 -0.73
C ASP A 131 21.85 8.88 -0.84
N THR A 132 23.01 8.32 -0.46
CA THR A 132 23.22 6.87 -0.46
C THR A 132 22.27 6.17 0.51
N ASP A 133 22.11 6.70 1.71
CA ASP A 133 21.21 6.14 2.72
C ASP A 133 19.75 6.34 2.33
N PHE A 134 19.40 7.48 1.75
CA PHE A 134 18.08 7.71 1.20
C PHE A 134 17.74 6.71 0.08
N ASN A 135 18.67 6.44 -0.82
CA ASN A 135 18.49 5.47 -1.90
C ASN A 135 18.24 4.05 -1.36
N HIS A 136 18.88 3.69 -0.25
CA HIS A 136 18.59 2.43 0.46
C HIS A 136 17.14 2.38 0.93
N LEU A 137 16.68 3.39 1.65
CA LEU A 137 15.28 3.48 2.10
C LEU A 137 14.29 3.51 0.94
N ASN A 138 14.61 4.23 -0.13
CA ASN A 138 13.80 4.28 -1.34
C ASN A 138 13.65 2.90 -1.99
N GLY A 139 14.69 2.08 -1.95
CA GLY A 139 14.65 0.68 -2.39
C GLY A 139 13.69 -0.18 -1.56
N ASP A 140 13.68 0.00 -0.23
CA ASP A 140 12.75 -0.67 0.67
C ASP A 140 11.30 -0.23 0.40
N ILE A 141 11.06 1.07 0.23
CA ILE A 141 9.74 1.62 -0.10
C ILE A 141 9.25 1.07 -1.45
N LYS A 142 10.09 1.05 -2.47
CA LYS A 142 9.77 0.48 -3.80
C LYS A 142 9.29 -0.97 -3.70
N ARG A 143 9.97 -1.77 -2.88
CA ARG A 143 9.61 -3.17 -2.65
C ARG A 143 8.24 -3.32 -1.99
N ILE A 144 7.96 -2.49 -0.99
CA ILE A 144 6.67 -2.44 -0.31
C ILE A 144 5.57 -1.97 -1.28
N TYR A 145 5.82 -0.92 -2.05
CA TYR A 145 4.84 -0.31 -2.94
C TYR A 145 4.28 -1.30 -3.96
N SER A 146 5.14 -2.09 -4.61
CA SER A 146 4.70 -3.09 -5.57
C SER A 146 3.83 -4.19 -4.94
N LYS A 147 4.23 -4.69 -3.77
CA LYS A 147 3.46 -5.69 -3.02
C LYS A 147 2.13 -5.12 -2.51
N LEU A 148 2.17 -3.89 -2.03
CA LEU A 148 1.00 -3.20 -1.48
C LEU A 148 -0.07 -2.98 -2.55
N ILE A 149 0.31 -2.56 -3.76
CA ILE A 149 -0.63 -2.40 -4.88
C ILE A 149 -1.18 -3.75 -5.34
N TYR A 150 -0.36 -4.80 -5.41
CA TYR A 150 -0.83 -6.13 -5.73
C TYR A 150 -1.92 -6.59 -4.75
N GLU A 151 -1.68 -6.50 -3.45
CA GLU A 151 -2.63 -6.89 -2.42
C GLU A 151 -3.87 -6.00 -2.40
N TRP A 152 -3.72 -4.71 -2.71
CA TRP A 152 -4.83 -3.78 -2.83
C TRP A 152 -5.77 -4.16 -3.97
N ILE A 153 -5.24 -4.47 -5.15
CA ILE A 153 -6.05 -4.91 -6.31
C ILE A 153 -6.75 -6.24 -5.98
N TYR A 154 -6.07 -7.18 -5.34
CA TYR A 154 -6.66 -8.43 -4.88
C TYR A 154 -7.84 -8.16 -3.91
N TYR A 155 -7.64 -7.28 -2.94
CA TYR A 155 -8.66 -6.86 -2.00
C TYR A 155 -9.86 -6.20 -2.69
N LEU A 156 -9.63 -5.32 -3.65
CA LEU A 156 -10.70 -4.67 -4.42
C LEU A 156 -11.52 -5.68 -5.22
N LYS A 157 -10.88 -6.67 -5.84
CA LYS A 157 -11.58 -7.76 -6.52
C LYS A 157 -12.50 -8.51 -5.57
N TYR A 158 -12.00 -8.85 -4.39
CA TYR A 158 -12.78 -9.51 -3.35
C TYR A 158 -13.99 -8.65 -2.93
N LEU A 159 -13.80 -7.36 -2.66
CA LEU A 159 -14.88 -6.47 -2.29
C LEU A 159 -15.92 -6.31 -3.40
N ASN A 160 -15.46 -6.20 -4.64
CA ASN A 160 -16.38 -6.06 -5.79
C ASN A 160 -17.34 -7.25 -5.91
N THR A 161 -16.89 -8.43 -5.56
CA THR A 161 -17.69 -9.66 -5.59
C THR A 161 -18.60 -9.79 -4.38
N HIS A 162 -18.10 -9.49 -3.16
CA HIS A 162 -18.78 -9.83 -1.91
C HIS A 162 -19.44 -8.64 -1.21
N TYR A 163 -18.86 -7.43 -1.37
CA TYR A 163 -19.29 -6.22 -0.66
C TYR A 163 -19.31 -4.99 -1.59
N PRO A 164 -20.19 -4.96 -2.62
CA PRO A 164 -20.18 -3.88 -3.63
C PRO A 164 -20.32 -2.47 -3.04
N TYR A 165 -21.02 -2.31 -1.91
CA TYR A 165 -21.18 -1.01 -1.26
C TYR A 165 -19.86 -0.47 -0.69
N MET A 166 -18.93 -1.36 -0.28
CA MET A 166 -17.61 -0.95 0.22
C MET A 166 -16.73 -0.46 -0.92
N ILE A 167 -16.80 -1.09 -2.11
CA ILE A 167 -16.04 -0.65 -3.27
C ILE A 167 -16.41 0.77 -3.71
N SER A 168 -17.67 1.17 -3.55
CA SER A 168 -18.13 2.52 -3.87
C SER A 168 -17.36 3.60 -3.08
N LEU A 169 -17.09 3.38 -1.80
CA LEU A 169 -16.28 4.29 -1.00
C LEU A 169 -14.82 4.32 -1.48
N ILE A 170 -14.25 3.16 -1.78
CA ILE A 170 -12.86 3.06 -2.23
C ILE A 170 -12.67 3.78 -3.57
N ILE A 171 -13.62 3.66 -4.48
CA ILE A 171 -13.61 4.39 -5.76
C ILE A 171 -13.61 5.90 -5.53
N ARG A 172 -14.46 6.39 -4.63
CA ARG A 172 -14.56 7.83 -4.30
C ARG A 172 -13.36 8.37 -3.54
N THR A 173 -12.54 7.50 -2.99
CA THR A 173 -11.30 7.83 -2.27
C THR A 173 -10.05 7.24 -2.94
N ASN A 174 -10.15 6.86 -4.21
CA ASN A 174 -9.04 6.23 -4.95
C ASN A 174 -7.79 7.12 -4.92
N PRO A 175 -6.69 6.68 -4.30
CA PRO A 175 -5.48 7.48 -4.16
C PRO A 175 -4.75 7.74 -5.48
N PHE A 176 -5.10 7.01 -6.54
CA PHE A 176 -4.54 7.17 -7.89
C PHE A 176 -5.37 8.09 -8.79
N ASP A 177 -6.51 8.56 -8.31
CA ASP A 177 -7.39 9.48 -9.01
C ASP A 177 -7.37 10.85 -8.33
N GLU A 178 -6.75 11.83 -8.97
CA GLU A 178 -6.66 13.20 -8.47
C GLU A 178 -8.04 13.90 -8.42
N ASP A 179 -8.99 13.43 -9.21
CA ASP A 179 -10.36 13.93 -9.27
C ASP A 179 -11.33 13.19 -8.34
N ALA A 180 -10.81 12.25 -7.53
CA ALA A 180 -11.63 11.49 -6.59
C ALA A 180 -12.29 12.43 -5.58
N ASP A 181 -13.60 12.24 -5.37
CA ASP A 181 -14.41 13.00 -4.44
C ASP A 181 -15.24 12.06 -3.58
N VAL A 182 -15.07 12.15 -2.27
CA VAL A 182 -15.76 11.28 -1.31
C VAL A 182 -17.28 11.47 -1.31
N HIS A 183 -17.75 12.65 -1.72
CA HIS A 183 -19.16 12.98 -1.71
C HIS A 183 -19.90 12.25 -2.83
N ILE A 184 -21.10 11.78 -2.51
CA ILE A 184 -22.02 11.22 -3.52
C ILE A 184 -22.60 12.40 -4.29
N LYS A 185 -22.45 12.36 -5.62
CA LYS A 185 -23.00 13.37 -6.53
C LYS A 185 -24.34 12.88 -7.08
N ASP A 186 -25.28 13.83 -7.27
CA ASP A 186 -26.59 13.58 -7.86
C ASP A 186 -26.47 13.13 -9.34
#